data_7082b7aa1d5cdd636010933bd7e41a8c
#
_entry.id   7082b7aa1d5cdd636010933bd7e41a8c
#
_cell.length_a   1.000
_cell.length_b   1.000
_cell.length_c   1.000
_cell.angle_alpha   90.00
_cell.angle_beta   90.00
_cell.angle_gamma   90.00
#
_symmetry.space_group_name_H-M   'P 1'
#
loop_
_entity.id
_entity.type
_entity.pdbx_description
1 polymer ?
#
loop_
_entity_poly.entity_id
_entity_poly.type
_entity_poly.pdbx_seq_one_letter_code
_entity_poly.pdbx_strand_id
1 'polypeptide(L)'
;MSAGATILIVDDNPTNLKLAADVLECEGYTVLRALDAEEALEILKGTKPELILMDIQMPGMDGLTLTRLLKADPAYRGVRIVALTSFAMKGDEQKAHEAGCDGYLTKPIDTRKLPHEVARFLQRRVAQNLPEGDLCAS
;
A
#
# COMPACT_ATOMS: atom_id res chain seq x y z
N MET A 1 -10.28 -15.53 -0.31
CA MET A 1 -10.67 -14.60 0.75
C MET A 1 -9.54 -13.66 1.05
N SER A 2 -9.87 -12.41 1.16
CA SER A 2 -8.85 -11.41 1.49
C SER A 2 -8.55 -11.37 2.98
N ALA A 3 -9.40 -12.01 3.80
CA ALA A 3 -9.15 -12.06 5.23
C ALA A 3 -7.81 -12.73 5.48
N GLY A 4 -6.98 -12.13 6.32
CA GLY A 4 -5.68 -12.64 6.61
C GLY A 4 -4.55 -12.09 5.75
N ALA A 5 -4.87 -11.34 4.70
CA ALA A 5 -3.81 -10.67 3.95
C ALA A 5 -3.09 -9.69 4.87
N THR A 6 -1.79 -9.56 4.68
CA THR A 6 -0.97 -8.68 5.50
C THR A 6 -0.73 -7.38 4.76
N ILE A 7 -1.02 -6.27 5.43
CA ILE A 7 -0.89 -4.94 4.86
C ILE A 7 0.03 -4.12 5.76
N LEU A 8 1.02 -3.49 5.15
CA LEU A 8 1.89 -2.56 5.87
C LEU A 8 1.45 -1.14 5.53
N ILE A 9 1.23 -0.33 6.55
CA ILE A 9 0.90 1.09 6.35
C ILE A 9 2.07 1.91 6.84
N VAL A 10 2.59 2.77 5.98
CA VAL A 10 3.70 3.66 6.31
C VAL A 10 3.19 5.10 6.22
N ASP A 11 3.12 5.77 7.35
CA ASP A 11 2.60 7.14 7.42
C ASP A 11 3.19 7.80 8.65
N ASP A 12 3.77 8.99 8.48
CA ASP A 12 4.41 9.68 9.59
C ASP A 12 3.41 10.35 10.54
N ASN A 13 2.15 10.38 10.18
CA ASN A 13 1.10 10.92 11.03
C ASN A 13 0.45 9.79 11.82
N PRO A 14 0.66 9.73 13.15
CA PRO A 14 0.11 8.61 13.93
C PRO A 14 -1.41 8.50 13.89
N THR A 15 -2.09 9.63 13.78
CA THR A 15 -3.55 9.63 13.74
C THR A 15 -4.06 8.98 12.44
N ASN A 16 -3.47 9.35 11.32
CA ASN A 16 -3.83 8.75 10.04
C ASN A 16 -3.48 7.27 10.01
N LEU A 17 -2.32 6.94 10.56
CA LEU A 17 -1.87 5.57 10.62
C LEU A 17 -2.84 4.70 11.41
N LYS A 18 -3.23 5.19 12.59
CA LYS A 18 -4.17 4.47 13.43
C LYS A 18 -5.52 4.30 12.75
N LEU A 19 -6.02 5.36 12.13
CA LEU A 19 -7.32 5.33 11.47
C LEU A 19 -7.35 4.29 10.36
N ALA A 20 -6.36 4.32 9.49
CA ALA A 20 -6.31 3.36 8.39
C ALA A 20 -6.15 1.94 8.90
N ALA A 21 -5.30 1.75 9.91
CA ALA A 21 -5.06 0.42 10.46
C ALA A 21 -6.32 -0.14 11.10
N ASP A 22 -7.03 0.68 11.87
CA ASP A 22 -8.24 0.21 12.54
C ASP A 22 -9.30 -0.21 11.52
N VAL A 23 -9.47 0.57 10.47
CA VAL A 23 -10.44 0.25 9.43
C VAL A 23 -10.12 -1.08 8.77
N LEU A 24 -8.86 -1.29 8.42
CA LEU A 24 -8.48 -2.51 7.73
C LEU A 24 -8.47 -3.72 8.64
N GLU A 25 -8.13 -3.54 9.91
CA GLU A 25 -8.20 -4.65 10.87
C GLU A 25 -9.65 -5.11 11.06
N CYS A 26 -10.59 -4.19 11.01
CA CYS A 26 -12.00 -4.55 11.08
C CYS A 26 -12.43 -5.41 9.89
N GLU A 27 -11.74 -5.29 8.78
CA GLU A 27 -12.06 -6.09 7.60
C GLU A 27 -11.37 -7.45 7.61
N GLY A 28 -10.60 -7.75 8.64
CA GLY A 28 -9.95 -9.04 8.77
C GLY A 28 -8.51 -9.08 8.29
N TYR A 29 -7.95 -7.94 7.87
CA TYR A 29 -6.55 -7.90 7.47
C TYR A 29 -5.62 -7.87 8.68
N THR A 30 -4.44 -8.41 8.50
CA THR A 30 -3.36 -8.23 9.47
C THR A 30 -2.61 -6.95 9.07
N VAL A 31 -2.58 -5.97 9.98
CA VAL A 31 -2.00 -4.67 9.65
C VAL A 31 -0.73 -4.43 10.46
N LEU A 32 0.32 -4.06 9.74
CA LEU A 32 1.58 -3.65 10.33
C LEU A 32 1.70 -2.14 10.16
N ARG A 33 2.32 -1.47 11.11
CA ARG A 33 2.38 -0.01 11.14
C ARG A 33 3.82 0.46 11.22
N ALA A 34 4.15 1.46 10.40
CA ALA A 34 5.45 2.10 10.43
C ALA A 34 5.26 3.61 10.32
N LEU A 35 6.00 4.35 11.14
CA LEU A 35 5.91 5.81 11.14
C LEU A 35 6.91 6.46 10.19
N ASP A 36 7.87 5.69 9.69
CA ASP A 36 8.83 6.21 8.72
C ASP A 36 9.42 5.05 7.92
N ALA A 37 10.30 5.40 6.98
CA ALA A 37 10.89 4.42 6.10
C ALA A 37 11.78 3.43 6.85
N GLU A 38 12.47 3.90 7.88
CA GLU A 38 13.35 3.01 8.63
C GLU A 38 12.56 1.94 9.35
N GLU A 39 11.45 2.31 9.99
CA GLU A 39 10.59 1.33 10.64
C GLU A 39 10.02 0.36 9.62
N ALA A 40 9.64 0.87 8.45
CA ALA A 40 9.12 0.01 7.40
C ALA A 40 10.14 -1.03 6.96
N LEU A 41 11.39 -0.60 6.78
CA LEU A 41 12.45 -1.52 6.38
C LEU A 41 12.72 -2.58 7.45
N GLU A 42 12.66 -2.20 8.72
CA GLU A 42 12.82 -3.17 9.80
C GLU A 42 11.73 -4.22 9.78
N ILE A 43 10.50 -3.79 9.57
CA ILE A 43 9.37 -4.72 9.50
C ILE A 43 9.53 -5.65 8.31
N LEU A 44 9.98 -5.12 7.19
CA LEU A 44 10.11 -5.90 5.96
C LEU A 44 11.20 -6.95 6.02
N LYS A 45 12.14 -6.82 6.95
CA LYS A 45 13.17 -7.83 7.13
C LYS A 45 12.58 -9.16 7.61
N GLY A 46 11.51 -9.10 8.40
CA GLY A 46 10.92 -10.28 8.98
C GLY A 46 9.55 -10.65 8.43
N THR A 47 8.94 -9.76 7.65
CA THR A 47 7.59 -9.95 7.17
C THR A 47 7.45 -9.42 5.76
N LYS A 48 6.78 -10.18 4.91
CA LYS A 48 6.53 -9.75 3.54
C LYS A 48 5.04 -9.49 3.39
N PRO A 49 4.61 -8.21 3.42
CA PRO A 49 3.19 -7.91 3.25
C PRO A 49 2.76 -8.11 1.80
N GLU A 50 1.47 -8.24 1.61
CA GLU A 50 0.93 -8.38 0.27
C GLU A 50 0.68 -7.00 -0.35
N LEU A 51 0.48 -5.99 0.49
CA LEU A 51 0.23 -4.64 0.04
C LEU A 51 0.83 -3.65 1.02
N ILE A 52 1.38 -2.56 0.50
CA ILE A 52 1.91 -1.48 1.31
C ILE A 52 1.17 -0.20 0.94
N LEU A 53 0.60 0.46 1.94
CA LEU A 53 0.07 1.81 1.78
C LEU A 53 1.20 2.76 2.18
N MET A 54 1.73 3.50 1.23
CA MET A 54 2.97 4.25 1.40
C MET A 54 2.73 5.74 1.28
N ASP A 55 2.87 6.47 2.40
CA ASP A 55 2.84 7.93 2.37
C ASP A 55 4.07 8.42 1.61
N ILE A 56 3.86 9.21 0.57
CA ILE A 56 4.98 9.68 -0.24
C ILE A 56 5.56 10.99 0.29
N GLN A 57 4.94 11.57 1.32
CA GLN A 57 5.39 12.82 1.90
C GLN A 57 5.82 12.62 3.35
N MET A 58 7.00 12.06 3.53
CA MET A 58 7.56 11.81 4.85
C MET A 58 8.92 12.49 4.98
N PRO A 59 9.28 12.93 6.18
CA PRO A 59 10.62 13.47 6.40
C PRO A 59 11.68 12.39 6.21
N GLY A 60 12.88 12.79 5.82
CA GLY A 60 13.95 11.86 5.57
C GLY A 60 13.77 11.18 4.24
N MET A 61 13.78 9.85 4.26
CA MET A 61 13.53 9.09 3.03
C MET A 61 12.05 9.12 2.71
N ASP A 62 11.68 9.70 1.58
CA ASP A 62 10.28 9.78 1.21
C ASP A 62 9.78 8.44 0.66
N GLY A 63 8.45 8.34 0.54
CA GLY A 63 7.84 7.08 0.12
C GLY A 63 8.20 6.67 -1.29
N LEU A 64 8.45 7.61 -2.18
CA LEU A 64 8.82 7.27 -3.55
C LEU A 64 10.21 6.64 -3.60
N THR A 65 11.14 7.17 -2.82
CA THR A 65 12.48 6.59 -2.74
C THR A 65 12.41 5.17 -2.19
N LEU A 66 11.64 4.98 -1.13
CA LEU A 66 11.47 3.65 -0.55
C LEU A 66 10.82 2.71 -1.56
N THR A 67 9.84 3.18 -2.29
CA THR A 67 9.18 2.37 -3.32
C THR A 67 10.20 1.90 -4.37
N ARG A 68 11.07 2.80 -4.82
CA ARG A 68 12.09 2.43 -5.81
C ARG A 68 13.02 1.36 -5.27
N LEU A 69 13.42 1.50 -4.02
CA LEU A 69 14.29 0.51 -3.38
C LEU A 69 13.61 -0.85 -3.33
N LEU A 70 12.34 -0.89 -2.95
CA LEU A 70 11.63 -2.14 -2.82
C LEU A 70 11.38 -2.78 -4.19
N LYS A 71 11.01 -1.98 -5.18
CA LYS A 71 10.74 -2.52 -6.50
C LYS A 71 12.01 -3.00 -7.21
N ALA A 72 13.16 -2.48 -6.81
CA ALA A 72 14.43 -2.95 -7.34
C ALA A 72 14.86 -4.28 -6.73
N ASP A 73 14.29 -4.65 -5.60
CA ASP A 73 14.66 -5.88 -4.89
C ASP A 73 13.73 -7.00 -5.34
N PRO A 74 14.27 -8.08 -5.93
CA PRO A 74 13.43 -9.19 -6.37
C PRO A 74 12.55 -9.78 -5.28
N ALA A 75 12.97 -9.68 -4.02
CA ALA A 75 12.21 -10.24 -2.91
C ALA A 75 10.87 -9.52 -2.72
N TYR A 76 10.77 -8.27 -3.17
CA TYR A 76 9.56 -7.47 -2.94
C TYR A 76 8.81 -7.13 -4.22
N ARG A 77 9.18 -7.72 -5.34
CA ARG A 77 8.52 -7.39 -6.61
C ARG A 77 7.04 -7.73 -6.63
N GLY A 78 6.64 -8.76 -5.89
CA GLY A 78 5.24 -9.15 -5.85
C GLY A 78 4.38 -8.35 -4.91
N VAL A 79 4.99 -7.45 -4.14
CA VAL A 79 4.26 -6.65 -3.18
C VAL A 79 3.60 -5.47 -3.90
N ARG A 80 2.31 -5.27 -3.65
CA ARG A 80 1.60 -4.12 -4.20
C ARG A 80 1.92 -2.89 -3.36
N ILE A 81 2.31 -1.80 -4.01
CA ILE A 81 2.59 -0.56 -3.30
C ILE A 81 1.63 0.51 -3.81
N VAL A 82 0.85 1.06 -2.90
CA VAL A 82 -0.13 2.10 -3.20
C VAL A 82 0.31 3.37 -2.50
N ALA A 83 0.57 4.41 -3.27
CA ALA A 83 1.02 5.68 -2.71
C ALA A 83 -0.13 6.44 -2.07
N LEU A 84 0.14 7.09 -0.95
CA LEU A 84 -0.80 8.02 -0.31
C LEU A 84 -0.25 9.42 -0.48
N THR A 85 -1.07 10.33 -0.98
CA THR A 85 -0.63 11.69 -1.21
C THR A 85 -1.67 12.69 -0.73
N SER A 86 -1.22 13.80 -0.14
CA SER A 86 -2.10 14.88 0.28
C SER A 86 -2.45 15.82 -0.87
N PHE A 87 -1.68 15.77 -1.93
CA PHE A 87 -1.87 16.67 -3.08
C PHE A 87 -2.20 15.85 -4.31
N ALA A 88 -3.42 16.02 -4.82
CA ALA A 88 -3.86 15.29 -6.00
C ALA A 88 -3.41 16.04 -7.26
N MET A 89 -2.13 16.33 -7.37
CA MET A 89 -1.59 17.00 -8.54
C MET A 89 -1.14 15.98 -9.56
N LYS A 90 -1.26 16.32 -10.82
CA LYS A 90 -0.90 15.41 -11.90
C LYS A 90 0.54 14.91 -11.77
N GLY A 91 1.44 15.78 -11.33
CA GLY A 91 2.83 15.39 -11.18
C GLY A 91 3.04 14.32 -10.14
N ASP A 92 2.26 14.33 -9.06
CA ASP A 92 2.40 13.34 -8.00
C ASP A 92 2.00 11.96 -8.46
N GLU A 93 0.92 11.88 -9.22
CA GLU A 93 0.47 10.59 -9.73
C GLU A 93 1.51 9.99 -10.67
N GLN A 94 2.05 10.81 -11.55
CA GLN A 94 3.06 10.34 -12.48
C GLN A 94 4.34 9.93 -11.77
N LYS A 95 4.76 10.70 -10.77
CA LYS A 95 5.94 10.37 -9.99
C LYS A 95 5.78 9.04 -9.26
N ALA A 96 4.59 8.80 -8.70
CA ALA A 96 4.32 7.53 -8.04
C ALA A 96 4.40 6.38 -9.02
N HIS A 97 3.82 6.55 -10.18
CA HIS A 97 3.85 5.52 -11.21
C HIS A 97 5.28 5.22 -11.66
N GLU A 98 6.07 6.27 -11.88
CA GLU A 98 7.46 6.10 -12.30
C GLU A 98 8.31 5.42 -11.25
N ALA A 99 7.99 5.62 -9.98
CA ALA A 99 8.71 4.96 -8.90
C ALA A 99 8.35 3.48 -8.78
N GLY A 100 7.29 3.04 -9.44
CA GLY A 100 6.88 1.65 -9.42
C GLY A 100 5.64 1.38 -8.58
N CYS A 101 4.94 2.42 -8.15
CA CYS A 101 3.70 2.23 -7.39
C CYS A 101 2.64 1.59 -8.27
N ASP A 102 1.86 0.69 -7.69
CA ASP A 102 0.79 0.00 -8.39
C ASP A 102 -0.49 0.82 -8.44
N GLY A 103 -0.56 1.84 -7.61
CA GLY A 103 -1.70 2.75 -7.60
C GLY A 103 -1.45 3.89 -6.64
N TYR A 104 -2.44 4.78 -6.48
CA TYR A 104 -2.31 5.81 -5.48
C TYR A 104 -3.68 6.24 -4.97
N LEU A 105 -3.70 6.76 -3.76
CA LEU A 105 -4.90 7.28 -3.11
C LEU A 105 -4.58 8.66 -2.57
N THR A 106 -5.59 9.53 -2.55
CA THR A 106 -5.41 10.88 -2.01
C THR A 106 -5.89 10.92 -0.57
N LYS A 107 -5.20 11.73 0.23
CA LYS A 107 -5.62 12.04 1.59
C LYS A 107 -6.60 13.21 1.56
N PRO A 108 -7.47 13.34 2.53
CA PRO A 108 -7.64 12.46 3.68
C PRO A 108 -8.21 11.11 3.28
N ILE A 109 -7.84 10.09 4.03
CA ILE A 109 -8.32 8.74 3.76
C ILE A 109 -9.81 8.67 4.04
N ASP A 110 -10.57 8.21 3.06
CA ASP A 110 -11.99 7.97 3.25
C ASP A 110 -12.16 6.57 3.81
N THR A 111 -12.52 6.50 5.10
CA THR A 111 -12.60 5.22 5.79
C THR A 111 -13.64 4.28 5.21
N ARG A 112 -14.64 4.82 4.53
CA ARG A 112 -15.66 3.98 3.91
C ARG A 112 -15.17 3.37 2.60
N LYS A 113 -14.27 4.06 1.91
CA LYS A 113 -13.74 3.58 0.63
C LYS A 113 -12.48 2.77 0.79
N LEU A 114 -11.73 2.99 1.84
CA LEU A 114 -10.42 2.37 2.00
C LEU A 114 -10.45 0.84 1.90
N PRO A 115 -11.35 0.13 2.61
CA PRO A 115 -11.36 -1.33 2.49
C PRO A 115 -11.64 -1.78 1.06
N HIS A 116 -12.52 -1.07 0.39
CA HIS A 116 -12.87 -1.39 -0.99
C HIS A 116 -11.69 -1.19 -1.92
N GLU A 117 -10.97 -0.07 -1.76
CA GLU A 117 -9.81 0.21 -2.57
C GLU A 117 -8.70 -0.80 -2.34
N VAL A 118 -8.46 -1.15 -1.08
CA VAL A 118 -7.44 -2.14 -0.75
C VAL A 118 -7.78 -3.49 -1.38
N ALA A 119 -9.03 -3.90 -1.26
CA ALA A 119 -9.46 -5.17 -1.85
C ALA A 119 -9.26 -5.14 -3.36
N ARG A 120 -9.54 -4.02 -4.00
CA ARG A 120 -9.38 -3.89 -5.43
C ARG A 120 -7.92 -4.03 -5.85
N PHE A 121 -7.01 -3.41 -5.11
CA PHE A 121 -5.59 -3.53 -5.43
C PHE A 121 -5.08 -4.95 -5.21
N LEU A 122 -5.55 -5.62 -4.18
CA LEU A 122 -5.18 -7.01 -3.95
C LEU A 122 -5.69 -7.92 -5.06
N GLN A 123 -6.92 -7.67 -5.51
CA GLN A 123 -7.51 -8.47 -6.57
C GLN A 123 -6.84 -8.25 -7.93
N ARG A 124 -6.32 -7.05 -8.19
CA ARG A 124 -5.66 -6.77 -9.45
C ARG A 124 -4.50 -7.71 -9.70
N ARG A 125 -3.82 -8.12 -8.65
CA ARG A 125 -2.74 -9.08 -8.77
C ARG A 125 -3.26 -10.41 -9.32
N VAL A 126 -4.41 -10.84 -8.82
CA VAL A 126 -5.04 -12.05 -9.30
C VAL A 126 -5.48 -11.88 -10.75
N ALA A 127 -6.07 -10.73 -11.07
CA ALA A 127 -6.56 -10.46 -12.40
C ALA A 127 -5.46 -10.49 -13.45
N GLN A 128 -4.26 -10.10 -13.09
CA GLN A 128 -3.13 -10.09 -14.01
C GLN A 128 -2.60 -11.50 -14.30
N ASN A 129 -2.85 -12.41 -13.40
CA ASN A 129 -2.31 -13.76 -13.50
C ASN A 129 -3.30 -14.79 -14.03
N LEU A 130 -4.58 -14.44 -14.07
CA LEU A 130 -5.63 -15.39 -14.44
C LEU A 130 -6.46 -14.86 -15.61
N PRO A 131 -7.04 -15.77 -16.39
CA PRO A 131 -8.00 -15.35 -17.41
C PRO A 131 -9.17 -14.62 -16.79
N GLU A 132 -9.73 -13.69 -17.51
CA GLU A 132 -10.83 -12.88 -16.99
C GLU A 132 -12.00 -13.69 -16.51
N GLY A 133 -12.29 -14.79 -17.17
CA GLY A 133 -13.43 -15.60 -16.80
C GLY A 133 -13.38 -16.10 -15.38
N ASP A 134 -12.19 -16.37 -14.91
CA ASP A 134 -12.03 -16.88 -13.55
C ASP A 134 -12.42 -15.86 -12.51
N LEU A 135 -12.22 -14.61 -12.83
CA LEU A 135 -12.53 -13.55 -11.89
C LEU A 135 -14.01 -13.39 -11.68
N CYS A 136 -14.75 -13.60 -12.71
CA CYS A 136 -16.19 -13.42 -12.64
C CYS A 136 -16.84 -14.45 -11.72
N ALA A 137 -16.17 -15.54 -11.52
CA ALA A 137 -16.72 -16.61 -10.68
C ALA A 137 -16.66 -16.27 -9.19
N SER A 138 -15.85 -15.32 -8.84
CA SER A 138 -15.68 -15.00 -7.43
C SER A 138 -16.64 -13.97 -6.93
#